data_cb3aa0b1ee0f33379d1bf552c0c94f9f
#
_entry.id   cb3aa0b1ee0f33379d1bf552c0c94f9f
#
_cell.length_a   1.000
_cell.length_b   1.000
_cell.length_c   1.000
_cell.angle_alpha   90.00
_cell.angle_beta   90.00
_cell.angle_gamma   90.00
#
_symmetry.space_group_name_H-M   'P 1'
#
loop_
_entity.id
_entity.type
_entity.pdbx_description
1 polymer ?
#
loop_
_entity_poly.entity_id
_entity_poly.type
_entity_poly.pdbx_seq_one_letter_code
_entity_poly.pdbx_strand_id
1 'polypeptide(L)'
;VNLRDWCERGAVLACLLGLSSGAAAQSSISPSKTECVGRYELVLPGAIDVALSTRESLHGGVKDPIRFSDGQRAQHSRFIFDGGFAMTDDVTRDFYEEYAAPFKKLAPGTDSQDANSFGPYPIVLAGATAWIGRKSLGFVVFKAGRIYSYTDTGNADLTDAKRHFDRISANFSSRALYEIPTGAGVCLPYAFVADDDRDSNRQVGVTFRLVDHPDVTVFFLDAKAQSTDPKLTSRQKNEFVWGYDYGIGKQIKLHGVMPYHSVTLDRRKGVTTSATITRGDDSIDFGYLATVQGDPNASADTPDLLLLVERTAANAKGNPPVSAEDIDEIGKAISASIRRRPSSH
;
A
#
# COMPACT_ATOMS: atom_id res chain seq x y z
N VAL A 1 -69.76 -0.37 56.92
CA VAL A 1 -71.08 -0.18 56.30
C VAL A 1 -70.89 0.28 54.88
N ASN A 2 -71.29 -0.63 53.90
CA ASN A 2 -71.70 -0.47 52.50
C ASN A 2 -70.92 0.46 51.58
N LEU A 3 -70.25 -0.11 50.64
CA LEU A 3 -70.62 -0.58 49.28
C LEU A 3 -71.79 0.19 48.60
N ARG A 4 -71.43 0.64 47.41
CA ARG A 4 -72.18 0.84 46.17
C ARG A 4 -72.31 2.28 45.71
N ASP A 5 -72.08 2.28 44.40
CA ASP A 5 -72.46 3.27 43.39
C ASP A 5 -71.46 4.40 43.12
N TRP A 6 -70.66 4.18 42.07
CA TRP A 6 -70.64 5.10 40.93
C TRP A 6 -69.98 4.43 39.74
N CYS A 7 -70.83 3.82 38.95
CA CYS A 7 -70.52 3.57 37.52
C CYS A 7 -70.76 4.88 36.75
N GLU A 8 -70.12 4.95 35.64
CA GLU A 8 -70.25 5.86 34.50
C GLU A 8 -69.52 7.19 34.58
N ARG A 9 -68.35 7.15 33.87
CA ARG A 9 -68.01 7.99 32.69
C ARG A 9 -66.68 7.60 32.12
N GLY A 10 -66.71 7.07 30.90
CA GLY A 10 -65.56 6.61 30.14
C GLY A 10 -64.58 7.72 29.82
N ALA A 11 -63.30 7.41 30.00
CA ALA A 11 -62.19 8.06 29.31
C ALA A 11 -61.26 6.95 28.83
N VAL A 12 -61.33 6.66 27.53
CA VAL A 12 -60.44 5.78 26.81
C VAL A 12 -59.09 6.47 26.78
N LEU A 13 -58.18 6.06 27.66
CA LEU A 13 -56.76 6.46 27.58
C LEU A 13 -56.08 5.52 26.61
N ALA A 14 -55.98 5.94 25.35
CA ALA A 14 -55.17 5.25 24.33
C ALA A 14 -53.68 5.39 24.71
N CYS A 15 -53.09 4.34 25.26
CA CYS A 15 -51.65 4.18 25.37
C CYS A 15 -51.04 4.04 23.95
N LEU A 16 -50.63 5.13 23.37
CA LEU A 16 -49.73 5.15 22.22
C LEU A 16 -48.38 4.61 22.70
N LEU A 17 -48.19 3.31 22.59
CA LEU A 17 -46.86 2.69 22.58
C LEU A 17 -46.15 3.19 21.33
N GLY A 18 -45.39 4.25 21.50
CA GLY A 18 -44.42 4.72 20.52
C GLY A 18 -43.34 3.62 20.32
N LEU A 19 -43.52 2.79 19.30
CA LEU A 19 -42.46 1.98 18.74
C LEU A 19 -41.43 2.95 18.13
N SER A 20 -40.48 3.39 18.94
CA SER A 20 -39.24 3.99 18.43
C SER A 20 -38.52 2.90 17.64
N SER A 21 -38.81 2.83 16.34
CA SER A 21 -37.99 2.11 15.37
C SER A 21 -36.62 2.79 15.39
N GLY A 22 -35.72 2.29 16.21
CA GLY A 22 -34.30 2.57 16.08
C GLY A 22 -33.88 2.11 14.68
N ALA A 23 -33.84 3.05 13.74
CA ALA A 23 -33.17 2.84 12.49
C ALA A 23 -31.69 2.61 12.86
N ALA A 24 -31.28 1.34 12.98
CA ALA A 24 -29.88 0.99 12.91
C ALA A 24 -29.41 1.58 11.58
N ALA A 25 -28.56 2.59 11.64
CA ALA A 25 -27.83 3.07 10.47
C ALA A 25 -27.02 1.89 9.97
N GLN A 26 -27.56 1.18 8.98
CA GLN A 26 -26.76 0.28 8.19
C GLN A 26 -25.68 1.15 7.53
N SER A 27 -24.45 1.05 8.03
CA SER A 27 -23.30 1.56 7.34
C SER A 27 -23.28 0.86 5.97
N SER A 28 -23.68 1.58 4.93
CA SER A 28 -23.57 1.10 3.55
C SER A 28 -22.09 1.05 3.21
N ILE A 29 -21.41 -0.02 3.64
CA ILE A 29 -20.05 -0.28 3.18
C ILE A 29 -20.14 -0.43 1.67
N SER A 30 -19.45 0.43 0.94
CA SER A 30 -19.34 0.33 -0.52
C SER A 30 -18.88 -1.08 -0.91
N PRO A 31 -19.28 -1.61 -2.07
CA PRO A 31 -18.91 -2.95 -2.49
C PRO A 31 -17.39 -3.11 -2.49
N SER A 32 -16.92 -4.22 -1.93
CA SER A 32 -15.50 -4.54 -1.85
C SER A 32 -14.84 -4.57 -3.22
N LYS A 33 -13.57 -4.17 -3.29
CA LYS A 33 -12.77 -4.11 -4.51
C LYS A 33 -11.51 -4.98 -4.36
N THR A 34 -11.18 -5.74 -5.40
CA THR A 34 -9.91 -6.46 -5.45
C THR A 34 -8.83 -5.55 -6.05
N GLU A 35 -7.67 -5.50 -5.41
CA GLU A 35 -6.50 -4.79 -5.91
C GLU A 35 -5.26 -5.68 -5.82
N CYS A 36 -4.20 -5.42 -6.61
CA CYS A 36 -2.96 -6.16 -6.54
C CYS A 36 -1.76 -5.30 -6.11
N VAL A 37 -0.89 -5.91 -5.30
CA VAL A 37 0.37 -5.32 -4.80
C VAL A 37 1.47 -6.36 -4.90
N GLY A 38 2.56 -6.02 -5.56
CA GLY A 38 3.61 -6.99 -5.80
C GLY A 38 3.07 -8.20 -6.57
N ARG A 39 3.29 -9.38 -6.05
CA ARG A 39 2.78 -10.65 -6.63
C ARG A 39 1.47 -11.12 -6.01
N TYR A 40 0.79 -10.27 -5.25
CA TYR A 40 -0.39 -10.63 -4.47
C TYR A 40 -1.61 -9.82 -4.88
N GLU A 41 -2.77 -10.36 -4.61
CA GLU A 41 -4.04 -9.65 -4.63
C GLU A 41 -4.70 -9.71 -3.25
N LEU A 42 -5.47 -8.67 -2.95
CA LEU A 42 -6.21 -8.51 -1.71
C LEU A 42 -7.55 -7.82 -1.97
N VAL A 43 -8.54 -8.11 -1.14
CA VAL A 43 -9.86 -7.48 -1.20
C VAL A 43 -9.93 -6.35 -0.18
N LEU A 44 -10.20 -5.13 -0.66
CA LEU A 44 -10.32 -3.94 0.15
C LEU A 44 -11.80 -3.57 0.35
N PRO A 45 -12.20 -3.09 1.53
CA PRO A 45 -13.59 -2.69 1.79
C PRO A 45 -13.87 -1.32 1.13
N GLY A 46 -14.54 -1.36 -0.02
CA GLY A 46 -14.97 -0.14 -0.72
C GLY A 46 -13.94 0.48 -1.66
N ALA A 47 -14.18 1.73 -2.02
CA ALA A 47 -13.31 2.53 -2.86
C ALA A 47 -12.07 3.00 -2.10
N ILE A 48 -10.95 3.12 -2.81
CA ILE A 48 -9.66 3.51 -2.23
C ILE A 48 -9.07 4.72 -2.94
N ASP A 49 -8.31 5.49 -2.17
CA ASP A 49 -7.32 6.46 -2.61
C ASP A 49 -5.93 5.84 -2.41
N VAL A 50 -5.10 5.87 -3.45
CA VAL A 50 -3.78 5.23 -3.45
C VAL A 50 -2.70 6.29 -3.28
N ALA A 51 -1.82 6.09 -2.32
CA ALA A 51 -0.69 6.99 -2.16
C ALA A 51 0.34 6.81 -3.28
N LEU A 52 0.68 7.90 -3.95
CA LEU A 52 1.57 7.96 -5.11
C LEU A 52 2.72 8.94 -4.91
N SER A 53 3.69 8.88 -5.79
CA SER A 53 4.79 9.84 -5.85
C SER A 53 4.28 11.22 -6.22
N THR A 54 4.75 12.26 -5.54
CA THR A 54 4.39 13.64 -5.90
C THR A 54 5.15 14.08 -7.15
N ARG A 55 4.65 15.13 -7.82
CA ARG A 55 5.33 15.73 -8.99
C ARG A 55 6.73 16.23 -8.62
N GLU A 56 6.86 16.83 -7.45
CA GLU A 56 8.12 17.34 -6.93
C GLU A 56 9.13 16.21 -6.69
N SER A 57 8.66 15.02 -6.28
CA SER A 57 9.53 13.87 -6.01
C SER A 57 10.20 13.31 -7.26
N LEU A 58 9.65 13.56 -8.45
CA LEU A 58 10.27 13.18 -9.71
C LEU A 58 11.63 13.84 -9.93
N HIS A 59 11.85 15.02 -9.35
CA HIS A 59 13.12 15.75 -9.42
C HIS A 59 14.13 15.31 -8.34
N GLY A 60 13.77 14.39 -7.48
CA GLY A 60 14.60 13.91 -6.36
C GLY A 60 14.66 14.89 -5.19
N GLY A 61 15.27 14.45 -4.07
CA GLY A 61 15.57 15.33 -2.93
C GLY A 61 14.38 15.72 -2.05
N VAL A 62 13.18 15.22 -2.32
CA VAL A 62 11.99 15.53 -1.52
C VAL A 62 11.95 14.61 -0.30
N LYS A 63 11.81 15.22 0.88
CA LYS A 63 11.46 14.50 2.09
C LYS A 63 9.99 14.07 1.97
N ASP A 64 9.68 12.79 2.13
CA ASP A 64 8.32 12.26 2.03
C ASP A 64 7.72 12.33 0.61
N PRO A 65 8.28 11.58 -0.32
CA PRO A 65 7.93 11.68 -1.74
C PRO A 65 6.56 11.07 -2.09
N ILE A 66 5.89 10.37 -1.16
CA ILE A 66 4.65 9.63 -1.44
C ILE A 66 3.50 10.21 -0.60
N ARG A 67 2.41 10.58 -1.29
CA ARG A 67 1.23 11.23 -0.73
C ARG A 67 -0.06 10.70 -1.33
N PHE A 68 -1.15 10.88 -0.59
CA PHE A 68 -2.51 10.73 -1.07
C PHE A 68 -2.91 11.92 -1.95
N SER A 69 -4.04 11.78 -2.65
CA SER A 69 -4.58 12.79 -3.57
C SER A 69 -4.82 14.17 -2.92
N ASP A 70 -5.08 14.23 -1.62
CA ASP A 70 -5.26 15.47 -0.85
C ASP A 70 -3.94 16.05 -0.28
N GLY A 71 -2.81 15.45 -0.64
CA GLY A 71 -1.49 15.87 -0.17
C GLY A 71 -1.07 15.30 1.18
N GLN A 72 -1.94 14.53 1.86
CA GLN A 72 -1.56 13.87 3.10
C GLN A 72 -0.47 12.83 2.87
N ARG A 73 0.50 12.78 3.78
CA ARG A 73 1.64 11.89 3.70
C ARG A 73 1.25 10.42 3.92
N ALA A 74 1.82 9.53 3.12
CA ALA A 74 1.82 8.07 3.35
C ALA A 74 3.23 7.61 3.75
N GLN A 75 3.34 7.06 4.96
CA GLN A 75 4.66 6.83 5.58
C GLN A 75 5.40 5.59 5.07
N HIS A 76 4.71 4.57 4.57
CA HIS A 76 5.26 3.23 4.43
C HIS A 76 5.38 2.74 2.98
N SER A 77 4.74 3.43 2.03
CA SER A 77 4.79 3.03 0.61
C SER A 77 6.20 3.04 0.07
N ARG A 78 6.53 2.00 -0.68
CA ARG A 78 7.81 1.86 -1.38
C ARG A 78 7.61 1.03 -2.64
N PHE A 79 8.21 1.47 -3.73
CA PHE A 79 8.00 0.87 -5.04
C PHE A 79 9.34 0.44 -5.61
N ILE A 80 9.91 -0.64 -5.04
CA ILE A 80 11.21 -1.18 -5.44
C ILE A 80 10.99 -2.53 -6.12
N PHE A 81 11.44 -2.62 -7.37
CA PHE A 81 11.50 -3.84 -8.13
C PHE A 81 12.72 -3.78 -9.06
N ASP A 82 13.85 -4.37 -8.62
CA ASP A 82 15.18 -4.27 -9.25
C ASP A 82 15.59 -2.85 -9.62
N GLY A 83 15.17 -1.90 -8.82
CA GLY A 83 15.29 -0.46 -8.97
C GLY A 83 14.10 0.25 -8.36
N GLY A 84 14.16 1.57 -8.27
CA GLY A 84 13.11 2.41 -7.72
C GLY A 84 12.13 2.84 -8.80
N PHE A 85 10.83 2.73 -8.50
CA PHE A 85 9.77 3.30 -9.31
C PHE A 85 9.19 4.55 -8.66
N ALA A 86 8.82 5.52 -9.48
CA ALA A 86 7.93 6.61 -9.10
C ALA A 86 6.77 6.67 -10.09
N MET A 87 5.58 6.91 -9.59
CA MET A 87 4.37 7.09 -10.39
C MET A 87 3.51 8.19 -9.80
N THR A 88 3.08 9.11 -10.65
CA THR A 88 2.33 10.29 -10.23
C THR A 88 0.82 10.08 -10.26
N ASP A 89 0.10 11.00 -9.61
CA ASP A 89 -1.30 11.26 -9.94
C ASP A 89 -1.46 11.72 -11.39
N ASP A 90 -2.69 11.93 -11.82
CA ASP A 90 -2.99 12.42 -13.14
C ASP A 90 -2.25 13.74 -13.42
N VAL A 91 -1.51 13.76 -14.51
CA VAL A 91 -0.76 14.91 -14.99
C VAL A 91 -1.10 15.19 -16.47
N THR A 92 -0.86 16.41 -16.91
CA THR A 92 -1.02 16.75 -18.32
C THR A 92 0.18 16.24 -19.11
N ARG A 93 -0.03 16.07 -20.43
CA ARG A 93 1.07 15.75 -21.34
C ARG A 93 2.11 16.88 -21.39
N ASP A 94 1.68 18.14 -21.29
CA ASP A 94 2.60 19.29 -21.31
C ASP A 94 3.54 19.25 -20.11
N PHE A 95 3.04 18.91 -18.92
CA PHE A 95 3.88 18.70 -17.75
C PHE A 95 4.91 17.58 -17.97
N TYR A 96 4.50 16.45 -18.59
CA TYR A 96 5.44 15.40 -18.94
C TYR A 96 6.50 15.87 -19.93
N GLU A 97 6.11 16.60 -20.98
CA GLU A 97 7.04 17.11 -21.99
C GLU A 97 8.09 18.05 -21.38
N GLU A 98 7.66 18.91 -20.46
CA GLU A 98 8.56 19.77 -19.68
C GLU A 98 9.51 18.95 -18.80
N TYR A 99 8.97 17.99 -18.04
CA TYR A 99 9.76 17.10 -17.18
C TYR A 99 10.76 16.25 -17.97
N ALA A 100 10.36 15.69 -19.11
CA ALA A 100 11.19 14.83 -19.93
C ALA A 100 12.21 15.59 -20.81
N ALA A 101 12.02 16.91 -21.01
CA ALA A 101 12.85 17.72 -21.92
C ALA A 101 14.37 17.65 -21.64
N PRO A 102 14.86 17.67 -20.40
CA PRO A 102 16.28 17.50 -20.12
C PRO A 102 16.83 16.16 -20.59
N PHE A 103 16.07 15.07 -20.39
CA PHE A 103 16.49 13.72 -20.79
C PHE A 103 16.47 13.54 -22.32
N LYS A 104 15.52 14.19 -23.03
CA LYS A 104 15.45 14.18 -24.50
C LYS A 104 16.58 14.94 -25.17
N LYS A 105 17.21 15.88 -24.47
CA LYS A 105 18.31 16.72 -24.99
C LYS A 105 19.70 16.13 -24.69
N LEU A 106 19.78 14.96 -24.03
CA LEU A 106 21.04 14.32 -23.75
C LEU A 106 21.77 13.98 -25.06
N ALA A 107 23.05 14.37 -25.16
CA ALA A 107 23.85 14.09 -26.35
C ALA A 107 24.58 12.74 -26.20
N PRO A 108 24.71 11.93 -27.27
CA PRO A 108 25.56 10.75 -27.28
C PRO A 108 27.02 11.12 -27.02
N GLY A 109 27.71 10.34 -26.22
CA GLY A 109 29.18 10.39 -26.17
C GLY A 109 29.81 11.33 -25.15
N THR A 110 29.07 11.82 -24.17
CA THR A 110 29.73 12.42 -23.01
C THR A 110 30.28 11.33 -22.08
N ASP A 111 31.44 10.77 -22.45
CA ASP A 111 32.39 10.08 -21.55
C ASP A 111 32.94 11.10 -20.54
N SER A 112 32.07 11.83 -19.88
CA SER A 112 32.53 12.74 -18.85
C SER A 112 32.81 11.93 -17.60
N GLN A 113 34.03 12.05 -17.08
CA GLN A 113 34.39 11.54 -15.76
C GLN A 113 33.61 12.24 -14.63
N ASP A 114 32.72 13.16 -14.99
CA ASP A 114 31.80 13.83 -14.09
C ASP A 114 30.70 12.85 -13.66
N ALA A 115 30.56 12.67 -12.34
CA ALA A 115 29.58 11.79 -11.73
C ALA A 115 28.12 12.17 -12.08
N ASN A 116 27.89 13.38 -12.56
CA ASN A 116 26.58 13.95 -12.91
C ASN A 116 26.29 13.97 -14.41
N SER A 117 27.17 13.42 -15.26
CA SER A 117 26.87 13.38 -16.68
C SER A 117 26.00 12.19 -17.04
N PHE A 118 24.97 12.47 -17.83
CA PHE A 118 24.05 11.48 -18.36
C PHE A 118 24.10 11.50 -19.90
N GLY A 119 24.01 10.33 -20.51
CA GLY A 119 23.83 10.14 -21.94
C GLY A 119 22.49 9.47 -22.25
N PRO A 120 22.01 9.53 -23.50
CA PRO A 120 20.82 8.79 -23.91
C PRO A 120 21.10 7.29 -23.89
N TYR A 121 20.07 6.50 -23.56
CA TYR A 121 20.13 5.05 -23.58
C TYR A 121 19.01 4.48 -24.48
N PRO A 122 19.27 3.41 -25.25
CA PRO A 122 18.24 2.80 -26.06
C PRO A 122 17.15 2.18 -25.20
N ILE A 123 15.87 2.29 -25.62
CA ILE A 123 14.73 1.73 -24.91
C ILE A 123 13.70 1.19 -25.89
N VAL A 124 13.14 0.02 -25.57
CA VAL A 124 12.09 -0.63 -26.38
C VAL A 124 10.69 -0.17 -26.01
N LEU A 125 10.50 0.41 -24.80
CA LEU A 125 9.23 0.89 -24.33
C LEU A 125 8.75 2.12 -25.14
N ALA A 126 7.68 1.95 -25.90
CA ALA A 126 7.16 2.98 -26.79
C ALA A 126 6.77 4.26 -26.00
N GLY A 127 7.26 5.42 -26.48
CA GLY A 127 7.02 6.73 -25.90
C GLY A 127 7.84 7.04 -24.65
N ALA A 128 8.74 6.16 -24.24
CA ALA A 128 9.66 6.42 -23.14
C ALA A 128 10.92 7.17 -23.60
N THR A 129 11.53 7.88 -22.65
CA THR A 129 12.87 8.48 -22.78
C THR A 129 13.75 7.87 -21.71
N ALA A 130 14.93 7.37 -22.11
CA ALA A 130 15.87 6.71 -21.20
C ALA A 130 17.22 7.39 -21.17
N TRP A 131 17.90 7.24 -20.06
CA TRP A 131 19.26 7.77 -19.84
C TRP A 131 20.15 6.77 -19.13
N ILE A 132 21.44 6.96 -19.31
CA ILE A 132 22.49 6.25 -18.58
C ILE A 132 23.49 7.27 -18.04
N GLY A 133 23.85 7.13 -16.77
CA GLY A 133 24.93 7.86 -16.12
C GLY A 133 25.99 6.89 -15.60
N ARG A 134 26.97 7.43 -14.89
CA ARG A 134 28.09 6.61 -14.36
C ARG A 134 27.64 5.52 -13.38
N LYS A 135 26.59 5.77 -12.59
CA LYS A 135 26.12 4.87 -11.53
C LYS A 135 24.62 4.61 -11.56
N SER A 136 23.92 5.13 -12.55
CA SER A 136 22.48 4.98 -12.64
C SER A 136 22.01 4.90 -14.06
N LEU A 137 20.89 4.25 -14.25
CA LEU A 137 20.21 4.02 -15.51
C LEU A 137 18.72 4.14 -15.25
N GLY A 138 17.98 4.77 -16.15
CA GLY A 138 16.56 4.95 -15.92
C GLY A 138 15.79 5.35 -17.16
N PHE A 139 14.46 5.38 -17.01
CA PHE A 139 13.54 5.90 -18.01
C PHE A 139 12.40 6.66 -17.38
N VAL A 140 11.77 7.49 -18.19
CA VAL A 140 10.47 8.08 -17.93
C VAL A 140 9.53 7.79 -19.09
N VAL A 141 8.26 7.60 -18.78
CA VAL A 141 7.21 7.39 -19.78
C VAL A 141 5.90 8.02 -19.30
N PHE A 142 5.13 8.56 -20.25
CA PHE A 142 3.78 9.04 -20.00
C PHE A 142 2.77 8.05 -20.58
N LYS A 143 1.94 7.48 -19.70
CA LYS A 143 0.87 6.55 -20.09
C LYS A 143 -0.37 6.81 -19.24
N ALA A 144 -1.54 6.73 -19.83
CA ALA A 144 -2.83 6.83 -19.13
C ALA A 144 -2.92 8.03 -18.17
N GLY A 145 -2.43 9.23 -18.59
CA GLY A 145 -2.48 10.44 -17.79
C GLY A 145 -1.45 10.54 -16.67
N ARG A 146 -0.48 9.62 -16.58
CA ARG A 146 0.51 9.53 -15.48
C ARG A 146 1.93 9.52 -16.02
N ILE A 147 2.85 10.01 -15.20
CA ILE A 147 4.28 9.79 -15.39
C ILE A 147 4.70 8.57 -14.58
N TYR A 148 5.40 7.67 -15.25
CA TYR A 148 6.12 6.57 -14.62
C TYR A 148 7.60 6.80 -14.83
N SER A 149 8.36 6.75 -13.74
CA SER A 149 9.81 6.81 -13.75
C SER A 149 10.37 5.55 -13.12
N TYR A 150 11.41 5.02 -13.72
CA TYR A 150 12.21 3.93 -13.19
C TYR A 150 13.66 4.37 -13.12
N THR A 151 14.35 4.02 -12.03
CA THR A 151 15.78 4.27 -11.87
C THR A 151 16.41 3.11 -11.12
N ASP A 152 17.44 2.53 -11.71
CA ASP A 152 18.32 1.61 -11.03
C ASP A 152 19.68 2.29 -10.78
N THR A 153 20.20 2.12 -9.57
CA THR A 153 21.53 2.58 -9.18
C THR A 153 22.42 1.37 -9.07
N GLY A 154 23.18 1.11 -10.12
CA GLY A 154 24.11 -0.01 -10.16
C GLY A 154 25.37 0.24 -9.32
N ASN A 155 26.04 -0.85 -9.02
CA ASN A 155 27.42 -0.85 -8.55
C ASN A 155 28.36 -0.45 -9.71
N ALA A 156 29.66 -0.63 -9.56
CA ALA A 156 30.70 -0.04 -10.41
C ALA A 156 30.56 -0.26 -11.93
N ASP A 157 29.88 -1.31 -12.40
CA ASP A 157 29.84 -1.67 -13.83
C ASP A 157 28.46 -1.56 -14.51
N LEU A 158 27.42 -1.27 -13.79
CA LEU A 158 26.03 -1.18 -14.29
C LEU A 158 25.52 -2.45 -15.02
N THR A 159 26.21 -3.56 -14.99
CA THR A 159 25.84 -4.77 -15.75
C THR A 159 24.46 -5.28 -15.31
N ASP A 160 24.27 -5.42 -14.01
CA ASP A 160 22.98 -5.85 -13.47
C ASP A 160 21.89 -4.80 -13.72
N ALA A 161 22.19 -3.52 -13.52
CA ALA A 161 21.25 -2.43 -13.78
C ALA A 161 20.78 -2.41 -15.24
N LYS A 162 21.66 -2.65 -16.22
CA LYS A 162 21.27 -2.78 -17.64
C LYS A 162 20.36 -3.98 -17.88
N ARG A 163 20.67 -5.12 -17.30
CA ARG A 163 19.85 -6.33 -17.42
C ARG A 163 18.45 -6.11 -16.82
N HIS A 164 18.36 -5.48 -15.64
CA HIS A 164 17.10 -5.13 -15.01
C HIS A 164 16.31 -4.15 -15.86
N PHE A 165 16.96 -3.09 -16.34
CA PHE A 165 16.36 -2.08 -17.20
C PHE A 165 15.77 -2.69 -18.47
N ASP A 166 16.52 -3.51 -19.19
CA ASP A 166 16.07 -4.13 -20.44
C ASP A 166 14.84 -5.01 -20.19
N ARG A 167 14.87 -5.84 -19.14
CA ARG A 167 13.76 -6.68 -18.75
C ARG A 167 12.54 -5.85 -18.35
N ILE A 168 12.70 -4.85 -17.48
CA ILE A 168 11.59 -4.02 -16.98
C ILE A 168 10.99 -3.19 -18.10
N SER A 169 11.81 -2.55 -18.94
CA SER A 169 11.31 -1.72 -20.04
C SER A 169 10.56 -2.52 -21.11
N ALA A 170 10.98 -3.77 -21.35
CA ALA A 170 10.31 -4.65 -22.30
C ALA A 170 8.95 -5.18 -21.78
N ASN A 171 8.79 -5.29 -20.46
CA ASN A 171 7.64 -5.94 -19.83
C ASN A 171 6.72 -4.98 -19.06
N PHE A 172 6.99 -3.68 -19.11
CA PHE A 172 6.22 -2.65 -18.42
C PHE A 172 4.93 -2.32 -19.16
N SER A 173 3.83 -2.27 -18.41
CA SER A 173 2.53 -1.76 -18.87
C SER A 173 1.84 -0.91 -17.81
N SER A 174 1.04 0.08 -18.24
CA SER A 174 0.10 0.76 -17.36
C SER A 174 -1.16 -0.08 -17.21
N ARG A 175 -1.83 -0.01 -16.05
CA ARG A 175 -3.13 -0.63 -15.77
C ARG A 175 -4.06 0.36 -15.06
N ALA A 176 -5.35 0.09 -15.08
CA ALA A 176 -6.30 0.83 -14.27
C ALA A 176 -6.26 0.34 -12.80
N LEU A 177 -6.76 1.17 -11.88
CA LEU A 177 -7.04 0.74 -10.52
C LEU A 177 -8.06 -0.40 -10.55
N TYR A 178 -7.88 -1.43 -9.74
CA TYR A 178 -8.68 -2.67 -9.69
C TYR A 178 -8.57 -3.58 -10.92
N GLU A 179 -7.78 -3.22 -11.91
CA GLU A 179 -7.46 -4.13 -13.00
C GLU A 179 -6.40 -5.14 -12.52
N ILE A 180 -6.80 -6.42 -12.48
CA ILE A 180 -5.90 -7.51 -12.07
C ILE A 180 -5.31 -8.16 -13.32
N PRO A 181 -4.01 -8.00 -13.60
CA PRO A 181 -3.37 -8.64 -14.74
C PRO A 181 -3.44 -10.18 -14.64
N THR A 182 -3.60 -10.85 -15.76
CA THR A 182 -3.73 -12.33 -15.78
C THR A 182 -2.42 -13.09 -15.77
N GLY A 183 -1.32 -12.46 -16.19
CA GLY A 183 0.02 -13.06 -16.24
C GLY A 183 0.79 -12.99 -14.93
N ALA A 184 1.89 -13.77 -14.86
CA ALA A 184 2.89 -13.62 -13.81
C ALA A 184 3.52 -12.23 -13.87
N GLY A 185 3.85 -11.65 -12.71
CA GLY A 185 4.50 -10.35 -12.64
C GLY A 185 4.23 -9.59 -11.36
N VAL A 186 4.68 -8.37 -11.32
CA VAL A 186 4.67 -7.48 -10.17
C VAL A 186 3.73 -6.30 -10.42
N CYS A 187 2.71 -6.17 -9.58
CA CYS A 187 1.80 -5.04 -9.57
C CYS A 187 2.41 -3.87 -8.78
N LEU A 188 2.48 -2.72 -9.42
CA LEU A 188 2.70 -1.43 -8.81
C LEU A 188 1.39 -0.62 -8.89
N PRO A 189 1.22 0.47 -8.14
CA PRO A 189 0.08 1.35 -8.34
C PRO A 189 -0.02 1.80 -9.79
N TYR A 190 -1.16 1.50 -10.43
CA TYR A 190 -1.44 1.83 -11.85
C TYR A 190 -0.44 1.28 -12.87
N ALA A 191 0.42 0.34 -12.49
CA ALA A 191 1.37 -0.27 -13.39
C ALA A 191 1.54 -1.77 -13.12
N PHE A 192 2.05 -2.47 -14.12
CA PHE A 192 2.37 -3.88 -14.04
C PHE A 192 3.66 -4.15 -14.81
N VAL A 193 4.53 -4.96 -14.24
CA VAL A 193 5.72 -5.49 -14.93
C VAL A 193 5.57 -7.00 -15.00
N ALA A 194 5.43 -7.54 -16.21
CA ALA A 194 5.37 -8.99 -16.40
C ALA A 194 6.73 -9.60 -16.04
N ASP A 195 6.73 -10.52 -15.07
CA ASP A 195 7.95 -11.13 -14.57
C ASP A 195 7.64 -12.32 -13.66
N ASP A 196 8.37 -13.42 -13.83
CA ASP A 196 8.30 -14.61 -12.97
C ASP A 196 9.63 -14.90 -12.26
N ASP A 197 10.63 -14.02 -12.42
CA ASP A 197 11.95 -14.17 -11.83
C ASP A 197 11.88 -14.08 -10.29
N ARG A 198 12.13 -15.21 -9.64
CA ARG A 198 12.16 -15.31 -8.19
C ARG A 198 13.34 -14.57 -7.54
N ASP A 199 14.40 -14.34 -8.30
CA ASP A 199 15.63 -13.72 -7.80
C ASP A 199 15.59 -12.19 -7.87
N SER A 200 14.53 -11.62 -8.46
CA SER A 200 14.30 -10.17 -8.47
C SER A 200 14.30 -9.58 -7.06
N ASN A 201 15.01 -8.47 -6.87
CA ASN A 201 14.90 -7.67 -5.64
C ASN A 201 13.56 -6.95 -5.63
N ARG A 202 12.71 -7.31 -4.67
CA ARG A 202 11.34 -6.77 -4.59
C ARG A 202 11.05 -6.28 -3.19
N GLN A 203 10.58 -5.01 -3.09
CA GLN A 203 9.99 -4.43 -1.91
C GLN A 203 8.86 -3.51 -2.38
N VAL A 204 7.73 -4.12 -2.70
CA VAL A 204 6.54 -3.39 -3.15
C VAL A 204 5.58 -3.27 -1.99
N GLY A 205 5.52 -2.08 -1.42
CA GLY A 205 4.59 -1.71 -0.35
C GLY A 205 3.69 -0.58 -0.82
N VAL A 206 2.39 -0.76 -0.71
CA VAL A 206 1.39 0.24 -1.13
C VAL A 206 0.50 0.60 0.04
N THR A 207 0.31 1.89 0.25
CA THR A 207 -0.65 2.41 1.23
C THR A 207 -1.90 2.89 0.50
N PHE A 208 -3.02 2.35 0.93
CA PHE A 208 -4.36 2.71 0.51
C PHE A 208 -5.05 3.45 1.65
N ARG A 209 -5.94 4.36 1.32
CA ARG A 209 -6.86 5.00 2.26
C ARG A 209 -8.29 4.71 1.81
N LEU A 210 -9.15 4.34 2.73
CA LEU A 210 -10.55 4.11 2.39
C LEU A 210 -11.24 5.46 2.11
N VAL A 211 -11.97 5.53 0.99
CA VAL A 211 -12.66 6.78 0.62
C VAL A 211 -13.80 7.10 1.59
N ASP A 212 -14.56 6.08 1.99
CA ASP A 212 -15.69 6.22 2.92
C ASP A 212 -15.25 6.40 4.38
N HIS A 213 -14.00 5.98 4.70
CA HIS A 213 -13.38 6.09 6.01
C HIS A 213 -11.96 6.66 5.87
N PRO A 214 -11.82 7.98 5.65
CA PRO A 214 -10.51 8.59 5.37
C PRO A 214 -9.54 8.55 6.56
N ASP A 215 -10.01 8.19 7.75
CA ASP A 215 -9.22 7.89 8.92
C ASP A 215 -8.55 6.49 8.87
N VAL A 216 -8.98 5.61 7.96
CA VAL A 216 -8.44 4.24 7.85
C VAL A 216 -7.48 4.13 6.67
N THR A 217 -6.27 3.70 6.97
CA THR A 217 -5.25 3.34 5.99
C THR A 217 -4.94 1.85 6.04
N VAL A 218 -4.68 1.27 4.88
CA VAL A 218 -4.26 -0.12 4.69
C VAL A 218 -2.92 -0.11 3.98
N PHE A 219 -1.90 -0.64 4.63
CA PHE A 219 -0.60 -0.84 4.02
C PHE A 219 -0.36 -2.34 3.82
N PHE A 220 -0.02 -2.74 2.60
CA PHE A 220 0.39 -4.11 2.30
C PHE A 220 1.77 -4.11 1.65
N LEU A 221 2.65 -5.00 2.12
CA LEU A 221 4.02 -5.17 1.63
C LEU A 221 4.25 -6.60 1.15
N ASP A 222 4.74 -6.71 -0.07
CA ASP A 222 5.38 -7.89 -0.64
C ASP A 222 6.88 -7.61 -0.78
N ALA A 223 7.71 -8.23 0.04
CA ALA A 223 9.15 -8.04 0.00
C ALA A 223 9.89 -9.37 -0.14
N LYS A 224 10.85 -9.45 -1.07
CA LYS A 224 11.76 -10.60 -1.15
C LYS A 224 12.41 -10.82 0.21
N ALA A 225 12.35 -12.06 0.71
CA ALA A 225 13.01 -12.42 1.96
C ALA A 225 14.52 -12.23 1.83
N GLN A 226 15.09 -11.47 2.76
CA GLN A 226 16.54 -11.17 2.77
C GLN A 226 17.26 -11.77 3.98
N SER A 227 16.52 -12.04 5.07
CA SER A 227 17.14 -12.56 6.28
C SER A 227 17.52 -14.02 6.12
N THR A 228 18.77 -14.30 6.33
CA THR A 228 19.31 -15.66 6.45
C THR A 228 19.32 -16.15 7.92
N ASP A 229 18.86 -15.34 8.88
CA ASP A 229 18.76 -15.75 10.27
C ASP A 229 17.57 -16.72 10.45
N PRO A 230 17.84 -18.04 10.64
CA PRO A 230 16.79 -19.03 10.81
C PRO A 230 15.98 -18.85 12.10
N LYS A 231 16.44 -18.00 13.01
CA LYS A 231 15.76 -17.70 14.27
C LYS A 231 14.75 -16.56 14.14
N LEU A 232 14.81 -15.76 13.06
CA LEU A 232 13.86 -14.69 12.86
C LEU A 232 12.49 -15.29 12.57
N THR A 233 11.50 -14.89 13.36
CA THR A 233 10.14 -15.42 13.31
C THR A 233 9.16 -14.32 12.91
N SER A 234 7.97 -14.71 12.42
CA SER A 234 6.88 -13.77 12.15
C SER A 234 6.52 -12.93 13.39
N ARG A 235 6.65 -13.50 14.59
CA ARG A 235 6.43 -12.79 15.86
C ARG A 235 7.47 -11.70 16.07
N GLN A 236 8.76 -12.00 15.95
CA GLN A 236 9.83 -11.01 16.11
C GLN A 236 9.72 -9.88 15.07
N LYS A 237 9.30 -10.21 13.86
CA LYS A 237 9.00 -9.22 12.85
C LYS A 237 7.84 -8.31 13.23
N ASN A 238 6.77 -8.87 13.80
CA ASN A 238 5.63 -8.12 14.31
C ASN A 238 6.04 -7.18 15.47
N GLU A 239 6.84 -7.69 16.42
CA GLU A 239 7.42 -6.91 17.52
C GLU A 239 8.31 -5.76 17.01
N PHE A 240 9.15 -6.05 16.02
CA PHE A 240 10.03 -5.05 15.41
C PHE A 240 9.23 -3.91 14.74
N VAL A 241 8.19 -4.25 13.98
CA VAL A 241 7.34 -3.26 13.31
C VAL A 241 6.69 -2.33 14.33
N TRP A 242 6.07 -2.85 15.38
CA TRP A 242 5.47 -2.03 16.44
C TRP A 242 6.50 -1.20 17.20
N GLY A 243 7.65 -1.78 17.53
CA GLY A 243 8.66 -1.15 18.37
C GLY A 243 9.52 -0.14 17.62
N TYR A 244 9.82 -0.39 16.34
CA TYR A 244 10.75 0.42 15.57
C TYR A 244 10.08 1.24 14.46
N ASP A 245 9.39 0.57 13.54
CA ASP A 245 8.82 1.26 12.37
C ASP A 245 7.63 2.16 12.73
N TYR A 246 6.80 1.69 13.69
CA TYR A 246 5.54 2.37 14.04
C TYR A 246 5.51 2.93 15.47
N GLY A 247 6.44 2.49 16.34
CA GLY A 247 6.47 2.86 17.74
C GLY A 247 7.29 4.12 18.07
N ILE A 248 8.17 4.57 17.17
CA ILE A 248 9.02 5.75 17.44
C ILE A 248 8.15 7.00 17.65
N GLY A 249 8.26 7.59 18.86
CA GLY A 249 7.47 8.75 19.25
C GLY A 249 5.99 8.47 19.57
N LYS A 250 5.60 7.20 19.68
CA LYS A 250 4.26 6.74 20.04
C LYS A 250 4.35 5.70 21.16
N GLN A 251 3.29 5.60 21.96
CA GLN A 251 3.15 4.51 22.93
C GLN A 251 2.26 3.44 22.33
N ILE A 252 2.78 2.23 22.19
CA ILE A 252 2.07 1.07 21.66
C ILE A 252 1.66 0.16 22.80
N LYS A 253 0.35 -0.10 22.91
CA LYS A 253 -0.20 -1.07 23.86
C LYS A 253 -0.93 -2.17 23.09
N LEU A 254 -0.34 -3.37 23.05
CA LEU A 254 -0.97 -4.53 22.43
C LEU A 254 -2.21 -4.97 23.21
N HIS A 255 -3.23 -5.44 22.53
CA HIS A 255 -4.49 -5.88 23.12
C HIS A 255 -4.42 -7.33 23.61
N GLY A 256 -5.09 -7.57 24.76
CA GLY A 256 -5.24 -8.90 25.34
C GLY A 256 -4.04 -9.37 26.17
N VAL A 257 -4.27 -10.44 26.94
CA VAL A 257 -3.23 -11.09 27.80
C VAL A 257 -2.23 -11.86 26.96
N MET A 258 -2.69 -12.46 25.89
CA MET A 258 -1.86 -13.13 24.87
C MET A 258 -2.06 -12.40 23.54
N PRO A 259 -1.30 -11.32 23.27
CA PRO A 259 -1.60 -10.42 22.14
C PRO A 259 -1.26 -11.01 20.77
N TYR A 260 -0.46 -12.07 20.72
CA TYR A 260 0.00 -12.67 19.46
C TYR A 260 -0.92 -13.82 19.07
N HIS A 261 -1.64 -13.66 17.97
CA HIS A 261 -2.54 -14.66 17.44
C HIS A 261 -2.02 -15.21 16.11
N SER A 262 -2.40 -16.45 15.80
CA SER A 262 -2.07 -17.05 14.50
C SER A 262 -2.92 -16.42 13.41
N VAL A 263 -2.31 -16.09 12.27
CA VAL A 263 -2.96 -15.65 11.06
C VAL A 263 -2.45 -16.45 9.86
N THR A 264 -3.21 -16.51 8.80
CA THR A 264 -2.77 -17.11 7.54
C THR A 264 -2.86 -16.05 6.43
N LEU A 265 -1.73 -15.73 5.79
CA LEU A 265 -1.68 -14.93 4.58
C LEU A 265 -1.18 -15.85 3.44
N ASP A 266 -1.94 -15.96 2.37
CA ASP A 266 -1.59 -16.83 1.22
C ASP A 266 -1.19 -18.25 1.66
N ARG A 267 -2.01 -18.90 2.49
CA ARG A 267 -1.76 -20.25 3.03
C ARG A 267 -0.51 -20.41 3.90
N ARG A 268 0.22 -19.34 4.17
CA ARG A 268 1.40 -19.34 5.05
C ARG A 268 1.05 -18.83 6.43
N LYS A 269 1.53 -19.55 7.45
CA LYS A 269 1.32 -19.19 8.85
C LYS A 269 2.13 -17.96 9.22
N GLY A 270 1.49 -17.05 9.92
CA GLY A 270 2.07 -15.83 10.45
C GLY A 270 1.51 -15.47 11.82
N VAL A 271 1.76 -14.24 12.21
CA VAL A 271 1.32 -13.70 13.51
C VAL A 271 0.58 -12.39 13.28
N THR A 272 -0.51 -12.21 14.01
CA THR A 272 -1.24 -10.95 14.06
C THR A 272 -1.36 -10.42 15.47
N THR A 273 -1.43 -9.11 15.59
CA THR A 273 -1.66 -8.35 16.81
C THR A 273 -2.54 -7.16 16.54
N SER A 274 -3.28 -6.72 17.56
CA SER A 274 -4.00 -5.47 17.57
C SER A 274 -3.44 -4.56 18.66
N ALA A 275 -3.43 -3.26 18.44
CA ALA A 275 -2.82 -2.31 19.34
C ALA A 275 -3.62 -1.00 19.47
N THR A 276 -3.54 -0.42 20.65
CA THR A 276 -3.80 0.99 20.89
C THR A 276 -2.52 1.78 20.68
N ILE A 277 -2.61 2.87 19.93
CA ILE A 277 -1.50 3.76 19.59
C ILE A 277 -1.79 5.11 20.25
N THR A 278 -1.03 5.46 21.30
CA THR A 278 -1.11 6.80 21.91
C THR A 278 -0.08 7.70 21.24
N ARG A 279 -0.54 8.82 20.67
CA ARG A 279 0.31 9.80 19.98
C ARG A 279 0.91 10.80 20.97
N GLY A 280 1.85 11.61 20.52
CA GLY A 280 2.51 12.61 21.37
C GLY A 280 1.60 13.74 21.87
N ASP A 281 0.39 13.89 21.32
CA ASP A 281 -0.67 14.81 21.76
C ASP A 281 -1.75 14.11 22.60
N ASP A 282 -1.44 12.92 23.10
CA ASP A 282 -2.35 12.03 23.86
C ASP A 282 -3.58 11.53 23.08
N SER A 283 -3.69 11.80 21.79
CA SER A 283 -4.74 11.22 20.96
C SER A 283 -4.52 9.70 20.80
N ILE A 284 -5.65 8.98 20.69
CA ILE A 284 -5.66 7.52 20.63
C ILE A 284 -6.08 7.07 19.25
N ASP A 285 -5.27 6.21 18.67
CA ASP A 285 -5.54 5.49 17.43
C ASP A 285 -5.49 3.98 17.64
N PHE A 286 -5.83 3.23 16.61
CA PHE A 286 -5.84 1.77 16.65
C PHE A 286 -5.14 1.20 15.41
N GLY A 287 -4.56 0.02 15.57
CA GLY A 287 -3.95 -0.68 14.47
C GLY A 287 -4.06 -2.20 14.60
N TYR A 288 -4.17 -2.84 13.45
CA TYR A 288 -4.09 -4.28 13.25
C TYR A 288 -2.87 -4.59 12.39
N LEU A 289 -1.99 -5.46 12.85
CA LEU A 289 -0.77 -5.83 12.14
C LEU A 289 -0.70 -7.35 11.97
N ALA A 290 -0.55 -7.80 10.72
CA ALA A 290 -0.27 -9.19 10.39
C ALA A 290 1.07 -9.31 9.66
N THR A 291 1.91 -10.26 10.07
CA THR A 291 3.23 -10.51 9.51
C THR A 291 3.45 -11.98 9.20
N VAL A 292 4.04 -12.27 8.05
CA VAL A 292 4.51 -13.60 7.66
C VAL A 292 5.98 -13.51 7.30
N GLN A 293 6.80 -14.31 7.95
CA GLN A 293 8.22 -14.41 7.64
C GLN A 293 8.43 -15.15 6.32
N GLY A 294 9.24 -14.58 5.43
CA GLY A 294 9.69 -15.23 4.21
C GLY A 294 10.85 -16.20 4.46
N ASP A 295 11.19 -16.96 3.44
CA ASP A 295 12.34 -17.86 3.44
C ASP A 295 13.21 -17.60 2.20
N PRO A 296 14.39 -17.00 2.35
CA PRO A 296 15.29 -16.70 1.23
C PRO A 296 15.89 -17.97 0.61
N ASN A 297 15.86 -19.11 1.33
CA ASN A 297 16.46 -20.37 0.90
C ASN A 297 15.42 -21.32 0.27
N ALA A 298 14.15 -20.93 0.24
CA ALA A 298 13.09 -21.76 -0.34
C ALA A 298 13.29 -21.96 -1.85
N SER A 299 12.92 -23.12 -2.37
CA SER A 299 12.98 -23.43 -3.80
C SER A 299 12.03 -22.58 -4.64
N ALA A 300 10.96 -22.09 -4.04
CA ALA A 300 10.02 -21.13 -4.63
C ALA A 300 10.16 -19.76 -3.96
N ASP A 301 9.77 -18.70 -4.66
CA ASP A 301 9.73 -17.35 -4.08
C ASP A 301 8.80 -17.31 -2.86
N THR A 302 9.38 -17.13 -1.69
CA THR A 302 8.70 -17.13 -0.39
C THR A 302 8.99 -15.80 0.31
N PRO A 303 8.27 -14.72 -0.07
CA PRO A 303 8.56 -13.38 0.42
C PRO A 303 8.11 -13.16 1.86
N ASP A 304 8.64 -12.11 2.47
CA ASP A 304 8.05 -11.47 3.62
C ASP A 304 6.73 -10.81 3.24
N LEU A 305 5.68 -11.00 4.04
CA LEU A 305 4.42 -10.29 3.89
C LEU A 305 4.10 -9.50 5.16
N LEU A 306 3.59 -8.29 4.96
CA LEU A 306 3.11 -7.45 6.04
C LEU A 306 1.81 -6.76 5.63
N LEU A 307 0.79 -6.88 6.46
CA LEU A 307 -0.43 -6.10 6.37
C LEU A 307 -0.56 -5.26 7.65
N LEU A 308 -0.69 -3.93 7.49
CA LEU A 308 -1.07 -3.02 8.56
C LEU A 308 -2.36 -2.31 8.18
N VAL A 309 -3.35 -2.37 9.05
CA VAL A 309 -4.54 -1.53 9.00
C VAL A 309 -4.48 -0.59 10.18
N GLU A 310 -4.46 0.71 9.94
CA GLU A 310 -4.32 1.73 10.97
C GLU A 310 -5.43 2.76 10.85
N ARG A 311 -6.02 3.13 11.97
CA ARG A 311 -6.90 4.28 12.07
C ARG A 311 -6.12 5.48 12.62
N THR A 312 -6.27 6.62 11.97
CA THR A 312 -5.81 7.93 12.46
C THR A 312 -7.02 8.83 12.65
N ALA A 313 -7.53 8.94 13.88
CA ALA A 313 -8.79 9.63 14.19
C ALA A 313 -8.82 11.08 13.67
N ALA A 314 -7.70 11.78 13.69
CA ALA A 314 -7.57 13.15 13.16
C ALA A 314 -7.93 13.27 11.67
N ASN A 315 -7.93 12.17 10.93
CA ASN A 315 -8.22 12.13 9.49
C ASN A 315 -9.68 11.80 9.16
N ALA A 316 -10.53 11.65 10.15
CA ALA A 316 -11.95 11.28 9.96
C ALA A 316 -12.80 12.35 9.23
N LYS A 317 -12.26 13.57 9.06
CA LYS A 317 -12.89 14.68 8.29
C LYS A 317 -14.32 14.98 8.71
N GLY A 318 -14.59 14.92 10.01
CA GLY A 318 -15.91 15.20 10.58
C GLY A 318 -16.85 13.98 10.68
N ASN A 319 -16.46 12.83 10.17
CA ASN A 319 -17.15 11.58 10.43
C ASN A 319 -16.75 11.01 11.80
N PRO A 320 -17.60 10.19 12.45
CA PRO A 320 -17.14 9.42 13.61
C PRO A 320 -15.95 8.53 13.21
N PRO A 321 -14.83 8.57 13.95
CA PRO A 321 -13.71 7.69 13.68
C PRO A 321 -14.10 6.21 13.82
N VAL A 322 -13.52 5.37 12.97
CA VAL A 322 -13.74 3.91 13.00
C VAL A 322 -13.31 3.33 14.34
N SER A 323 -14.08 2.39 14.89
CA SER A 323 -13.81 1.77 16.19
C SER A 323 -12.60 0.81 16.13
N ALA A 324 -12.09 0.40 17.30
CA ALA A 324 -11.03 -0.60 17.40
C ALA A 324 -11.50 -1.97 16.88
N GLU A 325 -12.73 -2.32 17.18
CA GLU A 325 -13.36 -3.56 16.74
C GLU A 325 -13.50 -3.61 15.22
N ASP A 326 -13.92 -2.51 14.59
CA ASP A 326 -14.02 -2.42 13.13
C ASP A 326 -12.65 -2.50 12.45
N ILE A 327 -11.60 -1.90 13.03
CA ILE A 327 -10.21 -2.04 12.54
C ILE A 327 -9.77 -3.51 12.56
N ASP A 328 -10.09 -4.21 13.62
CA ASP A 328 -9.80 -5.65 13.73
C ASP A 328 -10.56 -6.47 12.68
N GLU A 329 -11.83 -6.19 12.47
CA GLU A 329 -12.66 -6.88 11.47
C GLU A 329 -12.15 -6.60 10.05
N ILE A 330 -11.86 -5.35 9.71
CA ILE A 330 -11.26 -4.95 8.43
C ILE A 330 -9.91 -5.70 8.23
N GLY A 331 -9.05 -5.67 9.24
CA GLY A 331 -7.75 -6.33 9.18
C GLY A 331 -7.85 -7.84 8.96
N LYS A 332 -8.75 -8.52 9.67
CA LYS A 332 -9.03 -9.96 9.51
C LYS A 332 -9.59 -10.29 8.14
N ALA A 333 -10.55 -9.49 7.66
CA ALA A 333 -11.17 -9.69 6.34
C ALA A 333 -10.14 -9.55 5.20
N ILE A 334 -9.31 -8.49 5.25
CA ILE A 334 -8.24 -8.30 4.26
C ILE A 334 -7.22 -9.44 4.36
N SER A 335 -6.76 -9.81 5.57
CA SER A 335 -5.81 -10.91 5.79
C SER A 335 -6.29 -12.22 5.14
N ALA A 336 -7.56 -12.56 5.33
CA ALA A 336 -8.17 -13.78 4.77
C ALA A 336 -8.27 -13.75 3.23
N SER A 337 -8.26 -12.57 2.63
CA SER A 337 -8.38 -12.39 1.18
C SER A 337 -7.05 -12.41 0.43
N ILE A 338 -5.92 -12.23 1.15
CA ILE A 338 -4.59 -12.15 0.52
C ILE A 338 -4.24 -13.50 -0.11
N ARG A 339 -3.95 -13.47 -1.40
CA ARG A 339 -3.53 -14.65 -2.16
C ARG A 339 -2.51 -14.25 -3.23
N ARG A 340 -1.57 -15.15 -3.48
CA ARG A 340 -0.63 -14.98 -4.58
C ARG A 340 -1.36 -15.08 -5.91
N ARG A 341 -1.04 -14.17 -6.81
CA ARG A 341 -1.50 -14.24 -8.19
C ARG A 341 -0.86 -15.42 -8.92
N PRO A 342 -1.50 -15.95 -9.98
CA PRO A 342 -0.91 -17.03 -10.75
C PRO A 342 0.52 -16.69 -11.19
N SER A 343 1.43 -17.65 -11.05
CA SER A 343 2.73 -17.63 -11.72
C SER A 343 2.59 -18.38 -13.06
N SER A 344 3.27 -17.92 -14.10
CA SER A 344 3.44 -18.75 -15.30
C SER A 344 4.25 -20.00 -14.91
N HIS A 345 3.73 -21.16 -15.15
CA HIS A 345 4.46 -22.42 -15.09
C HIS A 345 4.92 -22.80 -16.48
#